data_62e6db32ffad4eb264291debeaa25deb
#
_entry.id   62e6db32ffad4eb264291debeaa25deb
#
_cell.length_a   1.000
_cell.length_b   1.000
_cell.length_c   1.000
_cell.angle_alpha   90.00
_cell.angle_beta   90.00
_cell.angle_gamma   90.00
#
_symmetry.space_group_name_H-M   'P 1'
#
loop_
_entity.id
_entity.type
_entity.pdbx_description
1 polymer ?
#
loop_
_entity_poly.entity_id
_entity_poly.type
_entity_poly.pdbx_seq_one_letter_code
_entity_poly.pdbx_strand_id
1 'polypeptide(L)'
;QAHTVAPAFVAVLVPALVMGVRFYFGWIMALVLVPFLAVVALSPFMLRKRVDEMGSRAREALGELNAHAVDSVQGLAEVIAFNYVERRRAELTERTEHHHRIRLPFFSDLTFQSALLEVATGLGGLAVIVTGAMLINAGLLESAMLPLLTLLAMAAFLPISEISEVSRQLADTLGSTR
;
A
#
# COMPACT_ATOMS: atom_id res chain seq x y z
N GLN A 1 -18.33 7.71 8.82
CA GLN A 1 -17.91 8.62 7.71
C GLN A 1 -16.88 9.67 8.13
N ALA A 2 -16.77 10.02 9.41
CA ALA A 2 -15.82 11.04 9.90
C ALA A 2 -14.35 10.58 9.92
N HIS A 3 -14.08 9.27 10.01
CA HIS A 3 -12.72 8.72 10.10
C HIS A 3 -11.94 8.68 8.77
N THR A 4 -12.62 8.83 7.62
CA THR A 4 -11.99 8.81 6.28
C THR A 4 -11.66 10.21 5.75
N VAL A 5 -12.35 11.23 6.21
CA VAL A 5 -12.18 12.61 5.72
C VAL A 5 -10.92 13.24 6.34
N ALA A 6 -10.65 12.97 7.62
CA ALA A 6 -9.49 13.53 8.31
C ALA A 6 -8.13 13.07 7.71
N PRO A 7 -7.89 11.76 7.45
CA PRO A 7 -6.66 11.31 6.78
C PRO A 7 -6.50 11.86 5.37
N ALA A 8 -7.60 11.94 4.59
CA ALA A 8 -7.55 12.49 3.24
C ALA A 8 -7.20 13.99 3.23
N PHE A 9 -7.72 14.74 4.21
CA PHE A 9 -7.42 16.16 4.35
C PHE A 9 -5.96 16.40 4.75
N VAL A 10 -5.46 15.60 5.70
CA VAL A 10 -4.05 15.64 6.16
C VAL A 10 -3.11 15.28 5.01
N ALA A 11 -3.45 14.30 4.20
CA ALA A 11 -2.64 13.84 3.07
C ALA A 11 -2.50 14.85 1.92
N VAL A 12 -3.45 15.74 1.78
CA VAL A 12 -3.36 16.85 0.81
C VAL A 12 -2.73 18.09 1.46
N LEU A 13 -3.14 18.40 2.69
CA LEU A 13 -2.75 19.63 3.37
C LEU A 13 -1.28 19.61 3.81
N VAL A 14 -0.78 18.47 4.31
CA VAL A 14 0.63 18.36 4.76
C VAL A 14 1.61 18.48 3.59
N PRO A 15 1.49 17.75 2.47
CA PRO A 15 2.35 17.98 1.31
C PRO A 15 2.25 19.41 0.75
N ALA A 16 1.03 19.98 0.70
CA ALA A 16 0.85 21.35 0.21
C ALA A 16 1.53 22.38 1.13
N LEU A 17 1.44 22.21 2.46
CA LEU A 17 2.08 23.08 3.43
C LEU A 17 3.60 22.93 3.41
N VAL A 18 4.10 21.69 3.30
CA VAL A 18 5.53 21.41 3.15
C VAL A 18 6.07 22.01 1.86
N MET A 19 5.32 21.90 0.75
CA MET A 19 5.68 22.54 -0.51
C MET A 19 5.68 24.06 -0.41
N GLY A 20 4.70 24.66 0.29
CA GLY A 20 4.65 26.11 0.53
C GLY A 20 5.85 26.62 1.32
N VAL A 21 6.20 25.95 2.42
CA VAL A 21 7.39 26.28 3.24
C VAL A 21 8.67 26.12 2.42
N ARG A 22 8.76 25.07 1.60
CA ARG A 22 9.93 24.84 0.74
C ARG A 22 10.03 25.82 -0.41
N PHE A 23 8.92 26.27 -0.96
CA PHE A 23 8.93 27.30 -2.00
C PHE A 23 9.51 28.63 -1.48
N TYR A 24 9.28 28.93 -0.21
CA TYR A 24 9.82 30.13 0.43
C TYR A 24 11.31 29.99 0.80
N PHE A 25 11.78 28.83 1.26
CA PHE A 25 13.16 28.61 1.72
C PHE A 25 14.08 27.94 0.69
N GLY A 26 13.54 27.37 -0.39
CA GLY A 26 14.37 26.69 -1.39
C GLY A 26 13.52 26.03 -2.49
N TRP A 27 13.01 26.83 -3.42
CA TRP A 27 12.18 26.36 -4.53
C TRP A 27 12.81 25.23 -5.36
N ILE A 28 14.16 25.20 -5.46
CA ILE A 28 14.90 24.14 -6.15
C ILE A 28 14.70 22.78 -5.45
N MET A 29 14.73 22.75 -4.12
CA MET A 29 14.49 21.52 -3.34
C MET A 29 13.04 21.03 -3.48
N ALA A 30 12.08 21.96 -3.55
CA ALA A 30 10.68 21.61 -3.81
C ALA A 30 10.53 20.96 -5.19
N LEU A 31 11.16 21.52 -6.21
CA LEU A 31 11.11 21.03 -7.57
C LEU A 31 11.70 19.61 -7.71
N VAL A 32 12.78 19.32 -7.00
CA VAL A 32 13.41 17.99 -6.97
C VAL A 32 12.50 16.93 -6.33
N LEU A 33 11.66 17.31 -5.37
CA LEU A 33 10.71 16.38 -4.72
C LEU A 33 9.47 16.07 -5.56
N VAL A 34 9.04 16.99 -6.44
CA VAL A 34 7.81 16.82 -7.23
C VAL A 34 7.71 15.49 -7.95
N PRO A 35 8.74 15.01 -8.70
CA PRO A 35 8.62 13.75 -9.43
C PRO A 35 8.43 12.54 -8.49
N PHE A 36 9.10 12.53 -7.34
CA PHE A 36 8.95 11.44 -6.36
C PHE A 36 7.57 11.46 -5.68
N LEU A 37 7.11 12.65 -5.27
CA LEU A 37 5.76 12.81 -4.74
C LEU A 37 4.68 12.45 -5.77
N ALA A 38 4.89 12.78 -7.05
CA ALA A 38 3.97 12.41 -8.12
C ALA A 38 3.91 10.89 -8.29
N VAL A 39 5.03 10.17 -8.27
CA VAL A 39 5.07 8.71 -8.32
C VAL A 39 4.31 8.12 -7.14
N VAL A 40 4.55 8.60 -5.91
CA VAL A 40 3.90 8.12 -4.70
C VAL A 40 2.40 8.40 -4.73
N ALA A 41 1.98 9.58 -5.16
CA ALA A 41 0.57 9.97 -5.23
C ALA A 41 -0.21 9.26 -6.34
N LEU A 42 0.43 9.00 -7.49
CA LEU A 42 -0.22 8.37 -8.65
C LEU A 42 -0.26 6.84 -8.55
N SER A 43 0.70 6.22 -7.86
CA SER A 43 0.81 4.76 -7.76
C SER A 43 -0.47 4.07 -7.24
N PRO A 44 -1.16 4.55 -6.19
CA PRO A 44 -2.42 3.95 -5.73
C PRO A 44 -3.52 4.01 -6.79
N PHE A 45 -3.61 5.12 -7.54
CA PHE A 45 -4.65 5.28 -8.56
C PHE A 45 -4.44 4.36 -9.75
N MET A 46 -3.19 4.12 -10.15
CA MET A 46 -2.88 3.25 -11.30
C MET A 46 -3.12 1.78 -10.99
N LEU A 47 -2.80 1.32 -9.78
CA LEU A 47 -2.91 -0.09 -9.39
C LEU A 47 -4.24 -0.45 -8.72
N ARG A 48 -5.01 0.55 -8.27
CA ARG A 48 -6.25 0.34 -7.48
C ARG A 48 -7.21 -0.65 -8.12
N LYS A 49 -7.58 -0.44 -9.37
CA LYS A 49 -8.56 -1.29 -10.07
C LYS A 49 -8.11 -2.76 -10.10
N ARG A 50 -6.85 -2.99 -10.43
CA ARG A 50 -6.27 -4.33 -10.50
C ARG A 50 -6.19 -4.98 -9.12
N VAL A 51 -5.73 -4.25 -8.12
CA VAL A 51 -5.63 -4.73 -6.74
C VAL A 51 -7.01 -5.04 -6.16
N ASP A 52 -8.02 -4.19 -6.40
CA ASP A 52 -9.40 -4.39 -5.93
C ASP A 52 -10.03 -5.63 -6.58
N GLU A 53 -9.87 -5.81 -7.91
CA GLU A 53 -10.39 -6.97 -8.63
C GLU A 53 -9.72 -8.28 -8.16
N MET A 54 -8.40 -8.28 -8.01
CA MET A 54 -7.66 -9.47 -7.55
C MET A 54 -7.96 -9.77 -6.08
N GLY A 55 -8.08 -8.75 -5.25
CA GLY A 55 -8.47 -8.88 -3.85
C GLY A 55 -9.88 -9.47 -3.69
N SER A 56 -10.84 -9.06 -4.53
CA SER A 56 -12.18 -9.63 -4.54
C SER A 56 -12.16 -11.12 -4.91
N ARG A 57 -11.45 -11.49 -5.97
CA ARG A 57 -11.29 -12.90 -6.39
C ARG A 57 -10.60 -13.76 -5.33
N ALA A 58 -9.58 -13.23 -4.65
CA ALA A 58 -8.89 -13.93 -3.59
C ALA A 58 -9.81 -14.18 -2.37
N ARG A 59 -10.66 -13.22 -2.01
CA ARG A 59 -11.67 -13.38 -0.94
C ARG A 59 -12.74 -14.39 -1.31
N GLU A 60 -13.24 -14.38 -2.56
CA GLU A 60 -14.21 -15.34 -3.06
C GLU A 60 -13.66 -16.78 -3.01
N ALA A 61 -12.45 -16.99 -3.52
CA ALA A 61 -11.79 -18.30 -3.48
C ALA A 61 -11.51 -18.78 -2.04
N LEU A 62 -11.22 -17.86 -1.11
CA LEU A 62 -11.11 -18.18 0.32
C LEU A 62 -12.45 -18.56 0.93
N GLY A 63 -13.53 -17.87 0.56
CA GLY A 63 -14.89 -18.19 0.97
C GLY A 63 -15.31 -19.58 0.55
N GLU A 64 -15.05 -19.95 -0.71
CA GLU A 64 -15.32 -21.30 -1.22
C GLU A 64 -14.50 -22.39 -0.50
N LEU A 65 -13.22 -22.10 -0.23
CA LEU A 65 -12.37 -23.03 0.53
C LEU A 65 -12.88 -23.23 1.96
N ASN A 66 -13.26 -22.14 2.63
CA ASN A 66 -13.80 -22.20 3.99
C ASN A 66 -15.15 -22.94 4.03
N ALA A 67 -16.07 -22.67 3.09
CA ALA A 67 -17.35 -23.39 2.99
C ALA A 67 -17.10 -24.89 2.83
N HIS A 68 -16.20 -25.28 1.92
CA HIS A 68 -15.86 -26.68 1.71
C HIS A 68 -15.23 -27.35 2.95
N ALA A 69 -14.39 -26.62 3.69
CA ALA A 69 -13.81 -27.10 4.94
C ALA A 69 -14.89 -27.31 6.02
N VAL A 70 -15.81 -26.36 6.18
CA VAL A 70 -16.94 -26.45 7.12
C VAL A 70 -17.85 -27.65 6.77
N ASP A 71 -18.23 -27.78 5.49
CA ASP A 71 -19.04 -28.91 5.01
C ASP A 71 -18.34 -30.25 5.26
N SER A 72 -17.02 -30.30 5.11
CA SER A 72 -16.24 -31.52 5.36
C SER A 72 -16.22 -31.91 6.83
N VAL A 73 -16.21 -30.93 7.73
CA VAL A 73 -16.28 -31.18 9.18
C VAL A 73 -17.70 -31.58 9.60
N GLN A 74 -18.72 -30.91 9.11
CA GLN A 74 -20.13 -31.21 9.44
C GLN A 74 -20.55 -32.55 8.90
N GLY A 75 -20.13 -32.92 7.67
CA GLY A 75 -20.40 -34.20 7.04
C GLY A 75 -19.39 -35.32 7.35
N LEU A 76 -18.53 -35.17 8.35
CA LEU A 76 -17.41 -36.09 8.60
C LEU A 76 -17.87 -37.54 8.82
N ALA A 77 -18.96 -37.73 9.52
CA ALA A 77 -19.53 -39.06 9.76
C ALA A 77 -19.92 -39.75 8.43
N GLU A 78 -20.54 -39.03 7.53
CA GLU A 78 -20.95 -39.51 6.21
C GLU A 78 -19.75 -39.79 5.31
N VAL A 79 -18.75 -38.89 5.33
CA VAL A 79 -17.50 -39.05 4.59
C VAL A 79 -16.78 -40.33 4.97
N ILE A 80 -16.76 -40.65 6.27
CA ILE A 80 -16.15 -41.89 6.78
C ILE A 80 -17.02 -43.09 6.43
N ALA A 81 -18.34 -43.02 6.64
CA ALA A 81 -19.27 -44.16 6.40
C ALA A 81 -19.26 -44.59 4.92
N PHE A 82 -19.13 -43.66 4.00
CA PHE A 82 -19.10 -43.96 2.57
C PHE A 82 -17.68 -44.10 1.99
N ASN A 83 -16.65 -44.10 2.85
CA ASN A 83 -15.23 -44.18 2.43
C ASN A 83 -14.78 -43.11 1.43
N TYR A 84 -15.28 -41.88 1.62
CA TYR A 84 -15.03 -40.74 0.68
C TYR A 84 -13.83 -39.86 1.12
N VAL A 85 -13.05 -40.30 2.09
CA VAL A 85 -11.98 -39.50 2.70
C VAL A 85 -10.95 -39.03 1.69
N GLU A 86 -10.43 -39.93 0.85
CA GLU A 86 -9.39 -39.58 -0.13
C GLU A 86 -9.89 -38.60 -1.19
N ARG A 87 -11.13 -38.77 -1.64
CA ARG A 87 -11.74 -37.87 -2.60
C ARG A 87 -11.94 -36.47 -2.00
N ARG A 88 -12.43 -36.41 -0.76
CA ARG A 88 -12.64 -35.13 -0.06
C ARG A 88 -11.32 -34.40 0.19
N ARG A 89 -10.26 -35.14 0.49
CA ARG A 89 -8.90 -34.61 0.62
C ARG A 89 -8.37 -34.05 -0.71
N ALA A 90 -8.58 -34.76 -1.81
CA ALA A 90 -8.19 -34.27 -3.14
C ALA A 90 -8.92 -32.98 -3.52
N GLU A 91 -10.24 -32.91 -3.28
CA GLU A 91 -11.04 -31.69 -3.52
C GLU A 91 -10.57 -30.52 -2.67
N LEU A 92 -10.22 -30.73 -1.39
CA LEU A 92 -9.67 -29.71 -0.51
C LEU A 92 -8.32 -29.20 -1.02
N THR A 93 -7.46 -30.12 -1.45
CA THR A 93 -6.14 -29.78 -2.01
C THR A 93 -6.28 -28.95 -3.27
N GLU A 94 -7.16 -29.34 -4.19
CA GLU A 94 -7.43 -28.59 -5.43
C GLU A 94 -7.93 -27.17 -5.15
N ARG A 95 -8.87 -27.00 -4.21
CA ARG A 95 -9.38 -25.69 -3.80
C ARG A 95 -8.30 -24.83 -3.14
N THR A 96 -7.46 -25.46 -2.32
CA THR A 96 -6.32 -24.79 -1.70
C THR A 96 -5.32 -24.28 -2.75
N GLU A 97 -4.98 -25.12 -3.72
CA GLU A 97 -4.12 -24.70 -4.82
C GLU A 97 -4.75 -23.60 -5.68
N HIS A 98 -6.06 -23.69 -5.96
CA HIS A 98 -6.80 -22.65 -6.67
C HIS A 98 -6.71 -21.30 -5.93
N HIS A 99 -6.98 -21.30 -4.64
CA HIS A 99 -6.82 -20.10 -3.79
C HIS A 99 -5.37 -19.56 -3.83
N HIS A 100 -4.36 -20.42 -3.73
CA HIS A 100 -2.96 -20.01 -3.82
C HIS A 100 -2.61 -19.36 -5.16
N ARG A 101 -3.08 -19.93 -6.29
CA ARG A 101 -2.85 -19.35 -7.62
C ARG A 101 -3.43 -17.96 -7.81
N ILE A 102 -4.54 -17.66 -7.14
CA ILE A 102 -5.16 -16.32 -7.17
C ILE A 102 -4.46 -15.38 -6.17
N ARG A 103 -4.13 -15.88 -4.99
CA ARG A 103 -3.56 -15.08 -3.91
C ARG A 103 -2.13 -14.61 -4.20
N LEU A 104 -1.28 -15.47 -4.76
CA LEU A 104 0.13 -15.15 -5.02
C LEU A 104 0.33 -13.91 -5.92
N PRO A 105 -0.33 -13.80 -7.10
CA PRO A 105 -0.25 -12.59 -7.91
C PRO A 105 -0.76 -11.35 -7.20
N PHE A 106 -1.84 -11.47 -6.42
CA PHE A 106 -2.38 -10.36 -5.62
C PHE A 106 -1.35 -9.82 -4.63
N PHE A 107 -0.68 -10.70 -3.87
CA PHE A 107 0.37 -10.27 -2.93
C PHE A 107 1.60 -9.72 -3.65
N SER A 108 1.96 -10.29 -4.82
CA SER A 108 3.05 -9.76 -5.64
C SER A 108 2.79 -8.32 -6.08
N ASP A 109 1.58 -8.01 -6.53
CA ASP A 109 1.19 -6.65 -6.93
C ASP A 109 1.20 -5.68 -5.74
N LEU A 110 0.71 -6.13 -4.56
CA LEU A 110 0.76 -5.33 -3.33
C LEU A 110 2.20 -5.06 -2.88
N THR A 111 3.05 -6.08 -2.91
CA THR A 111 4.47 -5.95 -2.54
C THR A 111 5.21 -5.03 -3.51
N PHE A 112 4.93 -5.16 -4.81
CA PHE A 112 5.50 -4.27 -5.82
C PHE A 112 5.10 -2.82 -5.58
N GLN A 113 3.82 -2.57 -5.27
CA GLN A 113 3.35 -1.22 -4.93
C GLN A 113 4.07 -0.67 -3.70
N SER A 114 4.20 -1.46 -2.63
CA SER A 114 4.90 -1.05 -1.41
C SER A 114 6.38 -0.77 -1.68
N ALA A 115 7.06 -1.65 -2.43
CA ALA A 115 8.45 -1.44 -2.81
C ALA A 115 8.64 -0.16 -3.65
N LEU A 116 7.72 0.12 -4.58
CA LEU A 116 7.77 1.35 -5.37
C LEU A 116 7.67 2.61 -4.49
N LEU A 117 6.77 2.59 -3.49
CA LEU A 117 6.61 3.68 -2.53
C LEU A 117 7.87 3.88 -1.68
N GLU A 118 8.46 2.78 -1.17
CA GLU A 118 9.69 2.83 -0.37
C GLU A 118 10.87 3.36 -1.18
N VAL A 119 11.06 2.87 -2.40
CA VAL A 119 12.13 3.33 -3.30
C VAL A 119 11.95 4.80 -3.65
N ALA A 120 10.74 5.22 -4.01
CA ALA A 120 10.45 6.62 -4.33
C ALA A 120 10.71 7.54 -3.12
N THR A 121 10.31 7.12 -1.92
CA THR A 121 10.56 7.86 -0.67
C THR A 121 12.05 7.95 -0.36
N GLY A 122 12.77 6.83 -0.45
CA GLY A 122 14.22 6.77 -0.21
C GLY A 122 15.01 7.63 -1.19
N LEU A 123 14.73 7.50 -2.49
CA LEU A 123 15.36 8.31 -3.53
C LEU A 123 15.00 9.80 -3.42
N GLY A 124 13.76 10.10 -3.06
CA GLY A 124 13.32 11.48 -2.81
C GLY A 124 14.08 12.12 -1.64
N GLY A 125 14.25 11.39 -0.54
CA GLY A 125 15.06 11.81 0.60
C GLY A 125 16.52 12.04 0.23
N LEU A 126 17.13 11.10 -0.49
CA LEU A 126 18.51 11.20 -0.96
C LEU A 126 18.68 12.41 -1.91
N ALA A 127 17.76 12.60 -2.84
CA ALA A 127 17.80 13.74 -3.77
C ALA A 127 17.75 15.08 -3.04
N VAL A 128 16.98 15.18 -1.95
CA VAL A 128 16.95 16.39 -1.10
C VAL A 128 18.29 16.61 -0.40
N ILE A 129 18.92 15.57 0.13
CA ILE A 129 20.23 15.69 0.80
C ILE A 129 21.29 16.14 -0.18
N VAL A 130 21.37 15.50 -1.36
CA VAL A 130 22.34 15.84 -2.40
C VAL A 130 22.13 17.26 -2.91
N THR A 131 20.89 17.64 -3.22
CA THR A 131 20.57 19.00 -3.69
C THR A 131 20.86 20.04 -2.60
N GLY A 132 20.53 19.74 -1.34
CA GLY A 132 20.83 20.60 -0.21
C GLY A 132 22.32 20.82 -0.01
N ALA A 133 23.12 19.77 -0.10
CA ALA A 133 24.58 19.87 -0.04
C ALA A 133 25.16 20.71 -1.18
N MET A 134 24.62 20.57 -2.40
CA MET A 134 25.02 21.43 -3.53
C MET A 134 24.66 22.90 -3.30
N LEU A 135 23.47 23.19 -2.76
CA LEU A 135 23.05 24.57 -2.48
C LEU A 135 23.87 25.20 -1.35
N ILE A 136 24.28 24.44 -0.34
CA ILE A 136 25.17 24.90 0.72
C ILE A 136 26.54 25.26 0.14
N ASN A 137 27.08 24.38 -0.70
CA ASN A 137 28.38 24.62 -1.36
C ASN A 137 28.35 25.81 -2.31
N ALA A 138 27.20 26.12 -2.89
CA ALA A 138 26.97 27.32 -3.70
C ALA A 138 26.70 28.60 -2.89
N GLY A 139 26.65 28.51 -1.55
CA GLY A 139 26.34 29.63 -0.65
C GLY A 139 24.87 30.09 -0.70
N LEU A 140 23.98 29.29 -1.28
CA LEU A 140 22.55 29.58 -1.44
C LEU A 140 21.70 29.07 -0.29
N LEU A 141 22.25 28.22 0.56
CA LEU A 141 21.55 27.63 1.71
C LEU A 141 22.49 27.61 2.92
N GLU A 142 21.97 27.96 4.07
CA GLU A 142 22.67 27.83 5.34
C GLU A 142 22.74 26.37 5.78
N SER A 143 23.92 25.90 6.20
CA SER A 143 24.14 24.48 6.56
C SER A 143 23.25 24.01 7.70
N ALA A 144 22.87 24.91 8.63
CA ALA A 144 21.94 24.62 9.72
C ALA A 144 20.52 24.24 9.25
N MET A 145 20.12 24.65 8.04
CA MET A 145 18.80 24.37 7.47
C MET A 145 18.69 22.95 6.85
N LEU A 146 19.79 22.29 6.51
CA LEU A 146 19.78 21.00 5.82
C LEU A 146 19.05 19.91 6.62
N PRO A 147 19.30 19.70 7.93
CA PRO A 147 18.57 18.67 8.71
C PRO A 147 17.07 18.95 8.75
N LEU A 148 16.67 20.20 8.96
CA LEU A 148 15.27 20.60 8.99
C LEU A 148 14.57 20.31 7.67
N LEU A 149 15.19 20.71 6.55
CA LEU A 149 14.65 20.49 5.22
C LEU A 149 14.58 19.01 4.86
N THR A 150 15.53 18.19 5.31
CA THR A 150 15.52 16.75 5.11
C THR A 150 14.37 16.10 5.90
N LEU A 151 14.20 16.44 7.18
CA LEU A 151 13.08 15.96 7.99
C LEU A 151 11.73 16.36 7.40
N LEU A 152 11.61 17.59 6.93
CA LEU A 152 10.41 18.10 6.30
C LEU A 152 10.10 17.36 4.98
N ALA A 153 11.15 16.98 4.24
CA ALA A 153 11.01 16.17 3.03
C ALA A 153 10.45 14.78 3.34
N MET A 154 11.03 14.10 4.33
CA MET A 154 10.57 12.77 4.74
C MET A 154 9.15 12.83 5.30
N ALA A 155 8.82 13.86 6.09
CA ALA A 155 7.46 14.06 6.61
C ALA A 155 6.40 14.27 5.51
N ALA A 156 6.77 14.77 4.34
CA ALA A 156 5.85 14.93 3.21
C ALA A 156 5.36 13.60 2.61
N PHE A 157 6.13 12.52 2.77
CA PHE A 157 5.76 11.19 2.26
C PHE A 157 4.84 10.41 3.20
N LEU A 158 4.89 10.69 4.53
CA LEU A 158 4.13 9.96 5.55
C LEU A 158 2.61 9.94 5.30
N PRO A 159 1.92 11.07 5.02
CA PRO A 159 0.48 11.07 4.86
C PRO A 159 0.01 10.27 3.64
N ILE A 160 0.84 10.17 2.60
CA ILE A 160 0.48 9.47 1.37
C ILE A 160 0.55 7.95 1.58
N SER A 161 1.52 7.45 2.33
CA SER A 161 1.60 6.04 2.71
C SER A 161 0.45 5.63 3.65
N GLU A 162 0.04 6.49 4.57
CA GLU A 162 -1.11 6.24 5.46
C GLU A 162 -2.44 6.10 4.71
N ILE A 163 -2.68 6.89 3.66
CA ILE A 163 -3.89 6.75 2.83
C ILE A 163 -3.96 5.37 2.18
N SER A 164 -2.85 4.87 1.67
CA SER A 164 -2.78 3.54 1.04
C SER A 164 -3.11 2.44 2.05
N GLU A 165 -2.68 2.59 3.30
CA GLU A 165 -2.95 1.65 4.39
C GLU A 165 -4.40 1.70 4.86
N VAL A 166 -4.95 2.90 5.07
CA VAL A 166 -6.37 3.10 5.46
C VAL A 166 -7.31 2.58 4.38
N SER A 167 -6.98 2.77 3.11
CA SER A 167 -7.78 2.25 1.99
C SER A 167 -7.82 0.71 1.98
N ARG A 168 -6.73 0.03 2.36
CA ARG A 168 -6.68 -1.43 2.52
C ARG A 168 -7.52 -1.90 3.70
N GLN A 169 -7.38 -1.26 4.87
CA GLN A 169 -8.16 -1.62 6.08
C GLN A 169 -9.67 -1.43 5.87
N LEU A 170 -10.08 -0.40 5.14
CA LEU A 170 -11.50 -0.19 4.81
C LEU A 170 -12.03 -1.27 3.87
N ALA A 171 -11.24 -1.70 2.89
CA ALA A 171 -11.63 -2.79 1.99
C ALA A 171 -11.80 -4.12 2.75
N ASP A 172 -10.93 -4.39 3.72
CA ASP A 172 -11.01 -5.59 4.57
C ASP A 172 -12.20 -5.53 5.55
N THR A 173 -12.48 -4.36 6.14
CA THR A 173 -13.60 -4.19 7.09
C THR A 173 -14.95 -4.26 6.39
N LEU A 174 -15.10 -3.66 5.21
CA LEU A 174 -16.35 -3.74 4.43
C LEU A 174 -16.59 -5.13 3.83
N GLY A 175 -15.53 -5.92 3.61
CA GLY A 175 -15.64 -7.31 3.17
C GLY A 175 -16.10 -8.26 4.27
N SER A 176 -15.91 -7.91 5.55
CA SER A 176 -16.31 -8.75 6.69
C SER A 176 -17.74 -8.53 7.19
N THR A 177 -18.44 -7.49 6.70
CA THR A 177 -19.80 -7.13 7.12
C THR A 177 -20.90 -7.56 6.12
N ARG A 178 -20.57 -8.35 5.11
CA ARG A 178 -21.51 -9.04 4.22
C ARG A 178 -21.39 -10.54 4.35
#